data_ae64069f3a8b5daf07c7f9ba3e6de5e2
#
_entry.id   ae64069f3a8b5daf07c7f9ba3e6de5e2
#
_cell.length_a   1.000
_cell.length_b   1.000
_cell.length_c   1.000
_cell.angle_alpha   90.00
_cell.angle_beta   90.00
_cell.angle_gamma   90.00
#
_symmetry.space_group_name_H-M   'P 1'
#
loop_
_entity.id
_entity.type
_entity.pdbx_description
1 polymer ?
#
loop_
_entity_poly.entity_id
_entity_poly.type
_entity_poly.pdbx_seq_one_letter_code
_entity_poly.pdbx_strand_id
1 'polypeptide(L)'
;MSKQPRTAPGRATRQRIVQAATELVAERGVAATSLDDVRERAHASKSQLYLYFSDRDDLMRAVSESTCDAVMEVQSESLAAFDSLEGIERYLDATVALQEQRDARGGCPIGSLVGQVAEHDEGARLALADGFDRWEAGLRAGLEAMVQRCELRADTDPALLARQILASLQGGLLLTQVRRDSGQLRAAADGVLALIRAQRTA
;
A
#
# COMPACT_ATOMS: atom_id res chain seq x y z
N MET A 1 5.81 22.67 -2.19
CA MET A 1 5.95 21.79 -3.38
C MET A 1 7.39 21.31 -3.47
N SER A 2 7.61 20.02 -3.32
CA SER A 2 8.93 19.37 -3.40
C SER A 2 9.60 19.66 -4.76
N LYS A 3 10.84 20.15 -4.73
CA LYS A 3 11.59 20.41 -5.96
C LYS A 3 12.11 19.09 -6.55
N GLN A 4 11.59 18.72 -7.71
CA GLN A 4 12.13 17.59 -8.48
C GLN A 4 13.53 17.94 -9.01
N PRO A 5 14.58 17.16 -8.63
CA PRO A 5 15.94 17.47 -9.08
C PRO A 5 16.12 17.20 -10.57
N ARG A 6 16.76 18.14 -11.28
CA ARG A 6 17.02 18.03 -12.72
C ARG A 6 18.18 17.10 -13.07
N THR A 7 19.12 16.88 -12.15
CA THR A 7 20.34 16.09 -12.39
C THR A 7 20.24 14.69 -11.80
N ALA A 8 20.94 13.70 -12.38
CA ALA A 8 20.98 12.33 -11.85
C ALA A 8 21.54 12.26 -10.40
N PRO A 9 22.64 12.95 -10.04
CA PRO A 9 23.10 12.98 -8.65
C PRO A 9 22.10 13.62 -7.69
N GLY A 10 21.36 14.64 -8.13
CA GLY A 10 20.30 15.25 -7.32
C GLY A 10 19.16 14.30 -7.05
N ARG A 11 18.69 13.55 -8.07
CA ARG A 11 17.66 12.52 -7.91
C ARG A 11 18.10 11.42 -6.93
N ALA A 12 19.33 10.92 -7.08
CA ALA A 12 19.89 9.92 -6.18
C ALA A 12 19.96 10.41 -4.72
N THR A 13 20.34 11.68 -4.50
CA THR A 13 20.35 12.26 -3.15
C THR A 13 18.95 12.39 -2.57
N ARG A 14 17.97 12.89 -3.33
CA ARG A 14 16.57 12.98 -2.89
C ARG A 14 16.02 11.60 -2.56
N GLN A 15 16.25 10.60 -3.42
CA GLN A 15 15.80 9.23 -3.21
C GLN A 15 16.40 8.62 -1.93
N ARG A 16 17.69 8.83 -1.67
CA ARG A 16 18.36 8.35 -0.45
C ARG A 16 17.75 8.98 0.81
N ILE A 17 17.37 10.27 0.76
CA ILE A 17 16.70 10.94 1.87
C ILE A 17 15.30 10.34 2.11
N VAL A 18 14.50 10.14 1.06
CA VAL A 18 13.18 9.51 1.16
C VAL A 18 13.29 8.09 1.69
N GLN A 19 14.23 7.30 1.17
CA GLN A 19 14.47 5.93 1.64
C GLN A 19 14.80 5.88 3.13
N ALA A 20 15.74 6.72 3.59
CA ALA A 20 16.10 6.82 5.00
C ALA A 20 14.90 7.23 5.89
N ALA A 21 14.07 8.16 5.40
CA ALA A 21 12.85 8.57 6.12
C ALA A 21 11.84 7.43 6.18
N THR A 22 11.61 6.71 5.07
CA THR A 22 10.69 5.56 4.99
C THR A 22 11.11 4.45 5.96
N GLU A 23 12.40 4.11 6.02
CA GLU A 23 12.95 3.13 6.95
C GLU A 23 12.73 3.55 8.41
N LEU A 24 13.08 4.79 8.77
CA LEU A 24 12.90 5.31 10.12
C LEU A 24 11.43 5.34 10.54
N VAL A 25 10.54 5.74 9.65
CA VAL A 25 9.09 5.73 9.90
C VAL A 25 8.57 4.31 10.10
N ALA A 26 9.05 3.35 9.32
CA ALA A 26 8.69 1.94 9.50
C ALA A 26 9.23 1.35 10.83
N GLU A 27 10.44 1.75 11.26
CA GLU A 27 11.06 1.29 12.50
C GLU A 27 10.38 1.83 13.77
N ARG A 28 10.05 3.11 13.79
CA ARG A 28 9.66 3.81 15.04
C ARG A 28 8.46 4.76 14.91
N GLY A 29 7.85 4.83 13.75
CA GLY A 29 6.67 5.65 13.47
C GLY A 29 7.02 7.10 13.11
N VAL A 30 5.99 7.79 12.57
CA VAL A 30 6.10 9.18 12.11
C VAL A 30 6.45 10.11 13.27
N ALA A 31 5.78 10.01 14.42
CA ALA A 31 5.97 10.92 15.56
C ALA A 31 7.40 10.91 16.11
N ALA A 32 8.06 9.73 16.11
CA ALA A 32 9.41 9.56 16.62
C ALA A 32 10.52 9.81 15.58
N THR A 33 10.16 10.22 14.34
CA THR A 33 11.12 10.48 13.26
C THR A 33 11.31 11.97 13.05
N SER A 34 12.50 12.49 13.35
CA SER A 34 12.87 13.88 13.14
C SER A 34 13.62 14.08 11.81
N LEU A 35 13.64 15.31 11.31
CA LEU A 35 14.44 15.67 10.12
C LEU A 35 15.96 15.46 10.34
N ASP A 36 16.44 15.64 11.59
CA ASP A 36 17.85 15.40 11.91
C ASP A 36 18.20 13.92 11.88
N ASP A 37 17.32 13.04 12.36
CA ASP A 37 17.51 11.59 12.24
C ASP A 37 17.56 11.15 10.77
N VAL A 38 16.65 11.67 9.94
CA VAL A 38 16.63 11.38 8.52
C VAL A 38 17.92 11.86 7.84
N ARG A 39 18.39 13.07 8.18
CA ARG A 39 19.62 13.62 7.66
C ARG A 39 20.83 12.74 7.99
N GLU A 40 20.92 12.27 9.25
CA GLU A 40 21.99 11.37 9.69
C GLU A 40 21.94 10.02 8.99
N ARG A 41 20.78 9.36 8.95
CA ARG A 41 20.58 8.07 8.28
C ARG A 41 20.88 8.17 6.78
N ALA A 42 20.49 9.26 6.13
CA ALA A 42 20.71 9.51 4.72
C ALA A 42 22.13 9.98 4.39
N HIS A 43 23.00 10.24 5.37
CA HIS A 43 24.28 10.90 5.17
C HIS A 43 24.15 12.18 4.32
N ALA A 44 23.13 12.99 4.59
CA ALA A 44 22.84 14.22 3.88
C ALA A 44 23.23 15.45 4.72
N SER A 45 23.68 16.52 4.06
CA SER A 45 23.86 17.80 4.74
C SER A 45 22.51 18.49 4.97
N LYS A 46 22.47 19.41 5.94
CA LYS A 46 21.26 20.23 6.20
C LYS A 46 20.82 20.99 4.94
N SER A 47 21.76 21.54 4.19
CA SER A 47 21.47 22.24 2.95
C SER A 47 20.89 21.32 1.86
N GLN A 48 21.35 20.06 1.77
CA GLN A 48 20.79 19.08 0.85
C GLN A 48 19.35 18.71 1.23
N LEU A 49 19.07 18.50 2.53
CA LEU A 49 17.72 18.21 2.98
C LEU A 49 16.74 19.32 2.58
N TYR A 50 17.05 20.57 2.96
CA TYR A 50 16.19 21.73 2.69
C TYR A 50 16.19 22.17 1.21
N LEU A 51 17.14 21.68 0.40
CA LEU A 51 17.07 21.86 -1.06
C LEU A 51 15.89 21.10 -1.68
N TYR A 52 15.56 19.91 -1.14
CA TYR A 52 14.53 19.02 -1.69
C TYR A 52 13.22 19.06 -0.93
N PHE A 53 13.24 19.35 0.36
CA PHE A 53 12.04 19.33 1.23
C PHE A 53 11.96 20.64 2.00
N SER A 54 10.84 21.36 1.82
CA SER A 54 10.61 22.66 2.47
C SER A 54 10.44 22.51 3.98
N ASP A 55 9.81 21.44 4.40
CA ASP A 55 9.42 21.15 5.76
C ASP A 55 9.25 19.62 5.97
N ARG A 56 8.77 19.26 7.15
CA ARG A 56 8.51 17.87 7.51
C ARG A 56 7.34 17.27 6.74
N ASP A 57 6.29 18.04 6.50
CA ASP A 57 5.09 17.55 5.82
C ASP A 57 5.41 17.23 4.34
N ASP A 58 6.23 18.07 3.69
CA ASP A 58 6.72 17.81 2.32
C ASP A 58 7.53 16.50 2.24
N LEU A 59 8.32 16.18 3.28
CA LEU A 59 9.02 14.91 3.39
C LEU A 59 8.04 13.75 3.66
N MET A 60 7.06 13.91 4.56
CA MET A 60 6.08 12.85 4.88
C MET A 60 5.20 12.51 3.69
N ARG A 61 4.82 13.50 2.88
CA ARG A 61 4.16 13.24 1.60
C ARG A 61 5.03 12.36 0.69
N ALA A 62 6.31 12.68 0.54
CA ALA A 62 7.22 11.88 -0.28
C ALA A 62 7.45 10.46 0.29
N VAL A 63 7.45 10.29 1.61
CA VAL A 63 7.46 8.98 2.28
C VAL A 63 6.19 8.20 1.95
N SER A 64 5.02 8.86 1.99
CA SER A 64 3.73 8.24 1.66
C SER A 64 3.69 7.78 0.20
N GLU A 65 4.10 8.64 -0.74
CA GLU A 65 4.24 8.31 -2.16
C GLU A 65 5.16 7.09 -2.36
N SER A 66 6.35 7.12 -1.74
CA SER A 66 7.34 6.04 -1.85
C SER A 66 6.85 4.72 -1.26
N THR A 67 6.10 4.76 -0.16
CA THR A 67 5.50 3.57 0.45
C THR A 67 4.43 2.97 -0.45
N CYS A 68 3.56 3.80 -1.04
CA CYS A 68 2.56 3.35 -1.99
C CYS A 68 3.21 2.70 -3.23
N ASP A 69 4.24 3.34 -3.80
CA ASP A 69 4.96 2.82 -4.96
C ASP A 69 5.59 1.45 -4.66
N ALA A 70 6.26 1.31 -3.52
CA ALA A 70 6.88 0.04 -3.11
C ALA A 70 5.84 -1.07 -2.91
N VAL A 71 4.68 -0.77 -2.30
CA VAL A 71 3.59 -1.75 -2.13
C VAL A 71 3.02 -2.16 -3.49
N MET A 72 2.79 -1.21 -4.39
CA MET A 72 2.24 -1.50 -5.72
C MET A 72 3.24 -2.26 -6.59
N GLU A 73 4.54 -1.98 -6.50
CA GLU A 73 5.58 -2.71 -7.21
C GLU A 73 5.62 -4.18 -6.77
N VAL A 74 5.61 -4.45 -5.47
CA VAL A 74 5.60 -5.82 -4.91
C VAL A 74 4.35 -6.59 -5.34
N GLN A 75 3.21 -5.93 -5.48
CA GLN A 75 1.94 -6.56 -5.85
C GLN A 75 1.69 -6.62 -7.38
N SER A 76 2.52 -5.95 -8.19
CA SER A 76 2.25 -5.73 -9.62
C SER A 76 1.97 -7.03 -10.39
N GLU A 77 2.80 -8.04 -10.20
CA GLU A 77 2.65 -9.36 -10.86
C GLU A 77 1.38 -10.09 -10.39
N SER A 78 1.12 -10.09 -9.09
CA SER A 78 -0.05 -10.75 -8.51
C SER A 78 -1.35 -10.05 -8.89
N LEU A 79 -1.35 -8.72 -9.00
CA LEU A 79 -2.49 -7.94 -9.49
C LEU A 79 -2.71 -8.15 -10.99
N ALA A 80 -1.66 -8.28 -11.79
CA ALA A 80 -1.79 -8.62 -13.21
C ALA A 80 -2.41 -10.01 -13.44
N ALA A 81 -2.22 -10.93 -12.49
CA ALA A 81 -2.81 -12.27 -12.51
C ALA A 81 -4.16 -12.37 -11.78
N PHE A 82 -4.70 -11.27 -11.27
CA PHE A 82 -5.97 -11.21 -10.51
C PHE A 82 -7.22 -11.32 -11.42
N ASP A 83 -7.06 -11.82 -12.61
CA ASP A 83 -8.08 -11.89 -13.66
C ASP A 83 -8.74 -13.27 -13.80
N SER A 84 -8.56 -14.16 -12.85
CA SER A 84 -9.16 -15.49 -12.80
C SER A 84 -9.37 -15.94 -11.35
N LEU A 85 -10.28 -16.89 -11.10
CA LEU A 85 -10.49 -17.39 -9.73
C LEU A 85 -9.20 -17.95 -9.13
N GLU A 86 -8.43 -18.70 -9.92
CA GLU A 86 -7.14 -19.23 -9.48
C GLU A 86 -6.11 -18.12 -9.16
N GLY A 87 -6.06 -17.06 -9.97
CA GLY A 87 -5.21 -15.89 -9.73
C GLY A 87 -5.59 -15.16 -8.44
N ILE A 88 -6.89 -15.03 -8.20
CA ILE A 88 -7.43 -14.42 -6.97
C ILE A 88 -7.07 -15.29 -5.75
N GLU A 89 -7.25 -16.60 -5.82
CA GLU A 89 -6.88 -17.52 -4.75
C GLU A 89 -5.38 -17.40 -4.43
N ARG A 90 -4.51 -17.43 -5.44
CA ARG A 90 -3.06 -17.25 -5.25
C ARG A 90 -2.71 -15.91 -4.61
N TYR A 91 -3.35 -14.83 -5.05
CA TYR A 91 -3.15 -13.49 -4.49
C TYR A 91 -3.50 -13.43 -2.99
N LEU A 92 -4.65 -13.98 -2.63
CA LEU A 92 -5.12 -14.02 -1.24
C LEU A 92 -4.23 -14.91 -0.37
N ASP A 93 -3.86 -16.09 -0.85
CA ASP A 93 -2.96 -17.00 -0.16
C ASP A 93 -1.57 -16.39 0.04
N ALA A 94 -1.01 -15.76 -0.98
CA ALA A 94 0.28 -15.06 -0.88
C ALA A 94 0.23 -13.92 0.16
N THR A 95 -0.89 -13.18 0.21
CA THR A 95 -1.09 -12.10 1.19
C THR A 95 -1.13 -12.64 2.61
N VAL A 96 -1.81 -13.76 2.85
CA VAL A 96 -1.84 -14.42 4.17
C VAL A 96 -0.47 -14.99 4.53
N ALA A 97 0.17 -15.72 3.62
CA ALA A 97 1.49 -16.30 3.83
C ALA A 97 2.55 -15.24 4.18
N LEU A 98 2.48 -14.06 3.56
CA LEU A 98 3.36 -12.94 3.89
C LEU A 98 3.19 -12.48 5.35
N GLN A 99 1.96 -12.46 5.88
CA GLN A 99 1.73 -12.10 7.28
C GLN A 99 2.19 -13.20 8.24
N GLU A 100 2.05 -14.48 7.86
CA GLU A 100 2.58 -15.61 8.63
C GLU A 100 4.10 -15.54 8.73
N GLN A 101 4.80 -15.29 7.62
CA GLN A 101 6.26 -15.12 7.59
C GLN A 101 6.76 -13.95 8.44
N ARG A 102 5.90 -12.96 8.70
CA ARG A 102 6.19 -11.77 9.52
C ARG A 102 5.69 -11.89 10.97
N ASP A 103 5.32 -13.08 11.42
CA ASP A 103 4.70 -13.30 12.73
C ASP A 103 3.51 -12.36 12.99
N ALA A 104 2.69 -12.15 11.98
CA ALA A 104 1.54 -11.23 12.01
C ALA A 104 1.93 -9.78 12.40
N ARG A 105 3.13 -9.33 11.99
CA ARG A 105 3.65 -7.98 12.29
C ARG A 105 3.60 -7.08 11.07
N GLY A 106 3.52 -5.78 11.32
CA GLY A 106 3.64 -4.74 10.29
C GLY A 106 2.34 -4.42 9.53
N GLY A 107 1.42 -5.38 9.38
CA GLY A 107 0.16 -5.14 8.68
C GLY A 107 0.35 -4.63 7.25
N CYS A 108 -0.52 -3.71 6.82
CA CYS A 108 -0.38 -2.99 5.55
C CYS A 108 0.50 -1.75 5.74
N PRO A 109 1.62 -1.58 5.01
CA PRO A 109 2.46 -0.39 5.14
C PRO A 109 1.70 0.92 4.85
N ILE A 110 0.82 0.93 3.82
CA ILE A 110 -0.02 2.09 3.50
C ILE A 110 -1.00 2.35 4.65
N GLY A 111 -1.74 1.32 5.09
CA GLY A 111 -2.70 1.43 6.19
C GLY A 111 -2.06 1.88 7.52
N SER A 112 -0.83 1.46 7.80
CA SER A 112 -0.09 1.88 8.99
C SER A 112 0.27 3.38 8.99
N LEU A 113 0.49 3.96 7.82
CA LEU A 113 0.73 5.41 7.69
C LEU A 113 -0.56 6.22 7.84
N VAL A 114 -1.70 5.72 7.35
CA VAL A 114 -3.00 6.45 7.44
C VAL A 114 -3.27 6.92 8.87
N GLY A 115 -3.18 6.02 9.84
CA GLY A 115 -3.44 6.35 11.26
C GLY A 115 -2.44 7.34 11.87
N GLN A 116 -1.33 7.62 11.19
CA GLN A 116 -0.29 8.49 11.70
C GLN A 116 -0.28 9.90 11.07
N VAL A 117 -0.79 10.04 9.83
CA VAL A 117 -0.67 11.30 9.09
C VAL A 117 -1.99 11.84 8.55
N ALA A 118 -3.00 11.02 8.28
CA ALA A 118 -4.16 11.43 7.49
C ALA A 118 -5.00 12.55 8.11
N GLU A 119 -5.02 12.65 9.45
CA GLU A 119 -5.79 13.68 10.17
C GLU A 119 -5.05 15.03 10.28
N HIS A 120 -3.75 15.06 9.98
CA HIS A 120 -2.90 16.22 10.27
C HIS A 120 -2.09 16.71 9.07
N ASP A 121 -1.97 15.90 8.01
CA ASP A 121 -1.19 16.19 6.80
C ASP A 121 -2.00 15.84 5.56
N GLU A 122 -2.61 16.86 4.96
CA GLU A 122 -3.46 16.71 3.77
C GLU A 122 -2.64 16.21 2.56
N GLY A 123 -1.38 16.62 2.42
CA GLY A 123 -0.52 16.16 1.33
C GLY A 123 -0.21 14.66 1.43
N ALA A 124 0.12 14.17 2.63
CA ALA A 124 0.33 12.75 2.89
C ALA A 124 -0.98 11.97 2.74
N ARG A 125 -2.11 12.50 3.24
CA ARG A 125 -3.43 11.86 3.09
C ARG A 125 -3.79 11.64 1.62
N LEU A 126 -3.59 12.65 0.77
CA LEU A 126 -3.89 12.54 -0.67
C LEU A 126 -2.95 11.52 -1.36
N ALA A 127 -1.67 11.49 -0.99
CA ALA A 127 -0.74 10.49 -1.51
C ALA A 127 -1.14 9.06 -1.14
N LEU A 128 -1.61 8.84 0.10
CA LEU A 128 -2.09 7.53 0.55
C LEU A 128 -3.41 7.15 -0.12
N ALA A 129 -4.32 8.11 -0.34
CA ALA A 129 -5.55 7.89 -1.08
C ALA A 129 -5.26 7.42 -2.52
N ASP A 130 -4.35 8.11 -3.24
CA ASP A 130 -3.90 7.70 -4.57
C ASP A 130 -3.32 6.27 -4.56
N GLY A 131 -2.56 5.90 -3.53
CA GLY A 131 -2.05 4.54 -3.37
C GLY A 131 -3.16 3.48 -3.27
N PHE A 132 -4.21 3.75 -2.49
CA PHE A 132 -5.37 2.87 -2.40
C PHE A 132 -6.20 2.86 -3.68
N ASP A 133 -6.36 4.01 -4.35
CA ASP A 133 -7.07 4.10 -5.63
C ASP A 133 -6.38 3.28 -6.72
N ARG A 134 -5.04 3.30 -6.77
CA ARG A 134 -4.25 2.44 -7.67
C ARG A 134 -4.44 0.96 -7.36
N TRP A 135 -4.47 0.61 -6.08
CA TRP A 135 -4.71 -0.79 -5.67
C TRP A 135 -6.11 -1.25 -6.06
N GLU A 136 -7.15 -0.45 -5.74
CA GLU A 136 -8.53 -0.73 -6.15
C GLU A 136 -8.65 -0.87 -7.67
N ALA A 137 -8.00 0.01 -8.43
CA ALA A 137 -8.00 -0.04 -9.89
C ALA A 137 -7.40 -1.35 -10.44
N GLY A 138 -6.32 -1.87 -9.83
CA GLY A 138 -5.74 -3.16 -10.20
C GLY A 138 -6.71 -4.33 -9.96
N LEU A 139 -7.33 -4.38 -8.78
CA LEU A 139 -8.35 -5.39 -8.46
C LEU A 139 -9.54 -5.30 -9.43
N ARG A 140 -10.04 -4.10 -9.68
CA ARG A 140 -11.16 -3.86 -10.60
C ARG A 140 -10.85 -4.32 -12.01
N ALA A 141 -9.67 -4.03 -12.53
CA ALA A 141 -9.28 -4.41 -13.89
C ALA A 141 -9.33 -5.94 -14.08
N GLY A 142 -8.87 -6.72 -13.11
CA GLY A 142 -8.97 -8.18 -13.14
C GLY A 142 -10.42 -8.67 -13.14
N LEU A 143 -11.27 -8.09 -12.29
CA LEU A 143 -12.70 -8.44 -12.24
C LEU A 143 -13.45 -8.05 -13.52
N GLU A 144 -13.14 -6.88 -14.11
CA GLU A 144 -13.68 -6.47 -15.41
C GLU A 144 -13.33 -7.49 -16.52
N ALA A 145 -12.08 -7.98 -16.53
CA ALA A 145 -11.65 -9.01 -17.46
C ALA A 145 -12.45 -10.32 -17.28
N MET A 146 -12.74 -10.73 -16.04
CA MET A 146 -13.57 -11.92 -15.75
C MET A 146 -15.02 -11.74 -16.22
N VAL A 147 -15.62 -10.55 -16.06
CA VAL A 147 -16.96 -10.24 -16.60
C VAL A 147 -16.96 -10.32 -18.13
N GLN A 148 -15.95 -9.74 -18.78
CA GLN A 148 -15.80 -9.77 -20.24
C GLN A 148 -15.68 -11.19 -20.80
N ARG A 149 -15.04 -12.10 -20.06
CA ARG A 149 -14.92 -13.52 -20.42
C ARG A 149 -16.12 -14.37 -19.98
N CYS A 150 -17.17 -13.74 -19.44
CA CYS A 150 -18.35 -14.42 -18.90
C CYS A 150 -18.05 -15.42 -17.77
N GLU A 151 -16.96 -15.24 -17.03
CA GLU A 151 -16.64 -16.02 -15.82
C GLU A 151 -17.40 -15.50 -14.61
N LEU A 152 -17.69 -14.20 -14.58
CA LEU A 152 -18.62 -13.56 -13.64
C LEU A 152 -19.90 -13.13 -14.41
N ARG A 153 -20.99 -13.04 -13.67
CA ARG A 153 -22.29 -12.63 -14.22
C ARG A 153 -22.22 -11.23 -14.80
N ALA A 154 -22.97 -10.98 -15.88
CA ALA A 154 -23.00 -9.69 -16.56
C ALA A 154 -23.55 -8.53 -15.70
N ASP A 155 -24.30 -8.82 -14.63
CA ASP A 155 -24.81 -7.85 -13.67
C ASP A 155 -23.87 -7.59 -12.49
N THR A 156 -22.69 -8.21 -12.47
CA THR A 156 -21.66 -7.94 -11.46
C THR A 156 -21.15 -6.52 -11.62
N ASP A 157 -21.02 -5.78 -10.52
CA ASP A 157 -20.35 -4.48 -10.47
C ASP A 157 -18.89 -4.66 -10.03
N PRO A 158 -17.90 -4.62 -10.95
CA PRO A 158 -16.49 -4.83 -10.60
C PRO A 158 -15.92 -3.73 -9.69
N ALA A 159 -16.42 -2.50 -9.79
CA ALA A 159 -15.94 -1.40 -8.96
C ALA A 159 -16.40 -1.55 -7.51
N LEU A 160 -17.66 -1.93 -7.28
CA LEU A 160 -18.17 -2.22 -5.95
C LEU A 160 -17.44 -3.42 -5.35
N LEU A 161 -17.25 -4.48 -6.13
CA LEU A 161 -16.58 -5.70 -5.68
C LEU A 161 -15.11 -5.43 -5.31
N ALA A 162 -14.37 -4.64 -6.11
CA ALA A 162 -12.99 -4.24 -5.80
C ALA A 162 -12.90 -3.47 -4.47
N ARG A 163 -13.80 -2.53 -4.23
CA ARG A 163 -13.88 -1.80 -2.95
C ARG A 163 -14.16 -2.73 -1.76
N GLN A 164 -15.07 -3.68 -1.91
CA GLN A 164 -15.39 -4.66 -0.86
C GLN A 164 -14.17 -5.55 -0.56
N ILE A 165 -13.45 -5.98 -1.59
CA ILE A 165 -12.22 -6.76 -1.46
C ILE A 165 -11.15 -5.96 -0.72
N LEU A 166 -10.86 -4.74 -1.17
CA LEU A 166 -9.84 -3.88 -0.56
C LEU A 166 -10.18 -3.59 0.92
N ALA A 167 -11.42 -3.24 1.22
CA ALA A 167 -11.88 -2.98 2.59
C ALA A 167 -11.76 -4.23 3.48
N SER A 168 -12.11 -5.42 2.97
CA SER A 168 -11.98 -6.68 3.69
C SER A 168 -10.54 -7.01 4.00
N LEU A 169 -9.63 -6.85 3.02
CA LEU A 169 -8.21 -7.08 3.19
C LEU A 169 -7.59 -6.10 4.19
N GLN A 170 -7.93 -4.80 4.12
CA GLN A 170 -7.42 -3.82 5.08
C GLN A 170 -7.91 -4.10 6.50
N GLY A 171 -9.17 -4.48 6.68
CA GLY A 171 -9.70 -4.92 7.97
C GLY A 171 -9.01 -6.18 8.50
N GLY A 172 -8.82 -7.18 7.64
CA GLY A 172 -8.10 -8.42 7.95
C GLY A 172 -6.65 -8.16 8.37
N LEU A 173 -5.92 -7.31 7.63
CA LEU A 173 -4.54 -6.94 7.94
C LEU A 173 -4.41 -6.19 9.26
N LEU A 174 -5.31 -5.24 9.54
CA LEU A 174 -5.34 -4.49 10.81
C LEU A 174 -5.60 -5.43 11.99
N LEU A 175 -6.59 -6.30 11.90
CA LEU A 175 -6.93 -7.24 12.97
C LEU A 175 -5.83 -8.29 13.18
N THR A 176 -5.20 -8.76 12.11
CA THR A 176 -4.02 -9.65 12.16
C THR A 176 -2.88 -8.98 12.94
N GLN A 177 -2.58 -7.73 12.62
CA GLN A 177 -1.51 -6.98 13.30
C GLN A 177 -1.79 -6.80 14.80
N VAL A 178 -3.01 -6.43 15.18
CA VAL A 178 -3.38 -6.19 16.58
C VAL A 178 -3.45 -7.49 17.39
N ARG A 179 -3.98 -8.56 16.81
CA ARG A 179 -4.18 -9.84 17.50
C ARG A 179 -2.98 -10.79 17.42
N ARG A 180 -1.99 -10.46 16.57
CA ARG A 180 -0.86 -11.35 16.26
C ARG A 180 -1.32 -12.74 15.79
N ASP A 181 -2.37 -12.74 14.98
CA ASP A 181 -3.05 -13.94 14.51
C ASP A 181 -3.45 -13.78 13.05
N SER A 182 -2.79 -14.51 12.14
CA SER A 182 -3.07 -14.50 10.69
C SER A 182 -4.45 -15.05 10.33
N GLY A 183 -5.11 -15.78 11.24
CA GLY A 183 -6.47 -16.27 11.08
C GLY A 183 -7.48 -15.16 10.80
N GLN A 184 -7.21 -13.93 11.23
CA GLN A 184 -8.07 -12.77 10.93
C GLN A 184 -8.04 -12.42 9.42
N LEU A 185 -6.85 -12.38 8.82
CA LEU A 185 -6.72 -12.14 7.39
C LEU A 185 -7.19 -13.35 6.57
N ARG A 186 -6.96 -14.57 7.04
CA ARG A 186 -7.50 -15.79 6.40
C ARG A 186 -9.02 -15.74 6.34
N ALA A 187 -9.70 -15.39 7.44
CA ALA A 187 -11.15 -15.27 7.46
C ALA A 187 -11.66 -14.18 6.48
N ALA A 188 -10.94 -13.05 6.38
CA ALA A 188 -11.26 -12.01 5.41
C ALA A 188 -11.07 -12.51 3.96
N ALA A 189 -9.98 -13.23 3.68
CA ALA A 189 -9.70 -13.83 2.37
C ALA A 189 -10.75 -14.87 1.96
N ASP A 190 -11.15 -15.75 2.87
CA ASP A 190 -12.21 -16.73 2.64
C ASP A 190 -13.56 -16.05 2.35
N GLY A 191 -13.88 -14.98 3.06
CA GLY A 191 -15.05 -14.15 2.80
C GLY A 191 -15.03 -13.49 1.42
N VAL A 192 -13.89 -12.97 0.99
CA VAL A 192 -13.67 -12.43 -0.36
C VAL A 192 -13.88 -13.52 -1.41
N LEU A 193 -13.31 -14.70 -1.24
CA LEU A 193 -13.51 -15.82 -2.18
C LEU A 193 -14.96 -16.25 -2.27
N ALA A 194 -15.67 -16.33 -1.14
CA ALA A 194 -17.10 -16.65 -1.12
C ALA A 194 -17.91 -15.60 -1.88
N LEU A 195 -17.61 -14.31 -1.70
CA LEU A 195 -18.24 -13.20 -2.40
C LEU A 195 -18.05 -13.29 -3.91
N ILE A 196 -16.82 -13.55 -4.38
CA ILE A 196 -16.49 -13.68 -5.81
C ILE A 196 -17.16 -14.92 -6.40
N ARG A 197 -17.10 -16.07 -5.70
CA ARG A 197 -17.75 -17.31 -6.15
C ARG A 197 -19.24 -17.17 -6.32
N ALA A 198 -19.91 -16.36 -5.49
CA ALA A 198 -21.35 -16.06 -5.60
C ALA A 198 -21.68 -15.21 -6.86
N GLN A 199 -20.69 -14.56 -7.47
CA GLN A 199 -20.87 -13.81 -8.73
C GLN A 199 -20.56 -14.65 -9.99
N ARG A 200 -20.16 -15.91 -9.87
CA ARG A 200 -19.84 -16.74 -11.03
C ARG A 200 -21.08 -17.06 -11.86
N THR A 201 -20.86 -17.17 -13.15
CA THR A 201 -21.82 -17.81 -14.05
C THR A 201 -21.94 -19.30 -13.73
N ALA A 202 -23.16 -19.85 -13.93
CA ALA A 202 -23.44 -21.27 -13.71
C ALA A 202 -22.76 -22.15 -14.77
#